data_cd985196aded46b730d4c07f8db1bf24
#
_entry.id   cd985196aded46b730d4c07f8db1bf24
#
_cell.length_a   1.000
_cell.length_b   1.000
_cell.length_c   1.000
_cell.angle_alpha   90.00
_cell.angle_beta   90.00
_cell.angle_gamma   90.00
#
_symmetry.space_group_name_H-M   'P 1'
#
loop_
_entity.id
_entity.type
_entity.pdbx_description
1 polymer ?
#
loop_
_entity_poly.entity_id
_entity_poly.type
_entity_poly.pdbx_seq_one_letter_code
_entity_poly.pdbx_strand_id
1 'polypeptide(L)'
;MRSAIATVCVSGTLDEKLTAIAAAGFDGIELFETDLITSGLSPEQVAARCADLGLTIDLYQPFRDFEGVEPSVLEANLRRAERKFDLMQRLGVDRILVCSNVGTATIPYDEAAVDQLGLLAELAARHEVHVAYEALAWGRYVSTYDHSWRIVEQVDHPSLGVCLDSFHILSRSTDLSVIAEIPGDKISFCQLADAPRMSLDVLSWSRHYRLFPGEGSWDLADFVSRVVDAGYTGPLSLEVFNDVFRESDPSATAVDARRSLVALEDAVSLRRNDPAAADPKAGVIPFPRRSTRPGSASSNFDRPSTRRSNRCSPRSDSGSSADTVARTCTSGPSAMPD
;
A
#
# COMPACT_ATOMS: atom_id res chain seq x y z
N MET A 1 5.06 -2.93 -18.20
CA MET A 1 3.75 -2.27 -17.91
C MET A 1 3.98 -0.89 -17.33
N ARG A 2 2.97 -0.01 -17.22
CA ARG A 2 3.11 1.23 -16.46
C ARG A 2 3.34 0.91 -14.98
N SER A 3 4.12 1.74 -14.32
CA SER A 3 4.48 1.59 -12.90
C SER A 3 3.83 2.68 -12.05
N ALA A 4 3.19 2.30 -10.96
CA ALA A 4 2.62 3.25 -10.01
C ALA A 4 3.00 2.89 -8.57
N ILE A 5 2.78 3.82 -7.65
CA ILE A 5 3.02 3.62 -6.23
C ILE A 5 2.03 4.46 -5.41
N ALA A 6 1.49 3.88 -4.36
CA ALA A 6 0.63 4.60 -3.43
C ALA A 6 1.46 5.59 -2.59
N THR A 7 0.95 6.81 -2.46
CA THR A 7 1.66 7.86 -1.69
C THR A 7 1.86 7.48 -0.21
N VAL A 8 1.10 6.51 0.29
CA VAL A 8 1.26 5.96 1.65
C VAL A 8 2.54 5.16 1.85
N CYS A 9 3.17 4.68 0.77
CA CYS A 9 4.43 3.92 0.83
C CYS A 9 5.64 4.77 1.23
N VAL A 10 5.54 6.09 1.06
CA VAL A 10 6.66 7.03 1.16
C VAL A 10 6.40 8.03 2.30
N SER A 11 7.45 8.41 3.02
CA SER A 11 7.42 9.41 4.09
C SER A 11 7.36 10.85 3.55
N GLY A 12 7.14 11.81 4.45
CA GLY A 12 7.19 13.24 4.15
C GLY A 12 5.84 13.86 3.77
N THR A 13 5.88 15.11 3.39
CA THR A 13 4.73 15.88 2.84
C THR A 13 4.36 15.36 1.46
N LEU A 14 3.14 15.64 1.00
CA LEU A 14 2.71 15.21 -0.35
C LEU A 14 3.65 15.70 -1.44
N ASP A 15 4.15 16.93 -1.38
CA ASP A 15 5.09 17.47 -2.37
C ASP A 15 6.45 16.74 -2.38
N GLU A 16 7.00 16.42 -1.20
CA GLU A 16 8.22 15.61 -1.08
C GLU A 16 8.01 14.20 -1.65
N LYS A 17 6.87 13.57 -1.34
CA LYS A 17 6.50 12.25 -1.89
C LYS A 17 6.42 12.28 -3.41
N LEU A 18 5.67 13.21 -3.99
CA LEU A 18 5.51 13.34 -5.44
C LEU A 18 6.85 13.58 -6.13
N THR A 19 7.69 14.45 -5.55
CA THR A 19 9.03 14.73 -6.09
C THR A 19 9.92 13.48 -6.07
N ALA A 20 9.92 12.73 -4.96
CA ALA A 20 10.71 11.50 -4.82
C ALA A 20 10.24 10.39 -5.79
N ILE A 21 8.92 10.21 -5.91
CA ILE A 21 8.30 9.22 -6.79
C ILE A 21 8.63 9.51 -8.26
N ALA A 22 8.48 10.77 -8.69
CA ALA A 22 8.82 11.18 -10.06
C ALA A 22 10.31 10.99 -10.35
N ALA A 23 11.19 11.40 -9.42
CA ALA A 23 12.64 11.24 -9.57
C ALA A 23 13.09 9.77 -9.62
N ALA A 24 12.35 8.86 -8.99
CA ALA A 24 12.59 7.41 -9.07
C ALA A 24 12.13 6.78 -10.39
N GLY A 25 11.37 7.50 -11.22
CA GLY A 25 10.92 7.07 -12.55
C GLY A 25 9.64 6.23 -12.54
N PHE A 26 8.72 6.50 -11.62
CA PHE A 26 7.35 5.99 -11.70
C PHE A 26 6.52 6.78 -12.71
N ASP A 27 5.53 6.13 -13.32
CA ASP A 27 4.62 6.74 -14.30
C ASP A 27 3.39 7.36 -13.63
N GLY A 28 3.01 6.89 -12.45
CA GLY A 28 1.81 7.34 -11.76
C GLY A 28 1.80 7.06 -10.27
N ILE A 29 0.73 7.52 -9.63
CA ILE A 29 0.50 7.34 -8.19
C ILE A 29 -0.90 6.84 -7.89
N GLU A 30 -1.05 6.19 -6.74
CA GLU A 30 -2.31 6.12 -6.03
C GLU A 30 -2.31 7.25 -4.97
N LEU A 31 -3.28 8.15 -5.08
CA LEU A 31 -3.38 9.27 -4.15
C LEU A 31 -4.14 8.83 -2.89
N PHE A 32 -3.43 8.77 -1.77
CA PHE A 32 -4.03 8.49 -0.47
C PHE A 32 -4.76 9.72 0.07
N GLU A 33 -6.05 9.58 0.39
CA GLU A 33 -6.92 10.70 0.79
C GLU A 33 -6.35 11.56 1.93
N THR A 34 -5.71 10.91 2.91
CA THR A 34 -5.09 11.64 4.03
C THR A 34 -3.97 12.57 3.55
N ASP A 35 -3.18 12.16 2.56
CA ASP A 35 -2.11 12.99 2.01
C ASP A 35 -2.66 14.22 1.30
N LEU A 36 -3.78 14.08 0.57
CA LEU A 36 -4.49 15.22 -0.01
C LEU A 36 -5.00 16.19 1.07
N ILE A 37 -5.70 15.66 2.07
CA ILE A 37 -6.30 16.47 3.15
C ILE A 37 -5.23 17.23 3.94
N THR A 38 -4.10 16.60 4.22
CA THR A 38 -3.03 17.20 5.02
C THR A 38 -2.08 18.10 4.22
N SER A 39 -2.13 18.05 2.88
CA SER A 39 -1.22 18.82 2.01
C SER A 39 -1.46 20.33 2.07
N GLY A 40 -2.66 20.77 2.41
CA GLY A 40 -3.09 22.18 2.33
C GLY A 40 -3.27 22.70 0.90
N LEU A 41 -3.11 21.83 -0.13
CA LEU A 41 -3.31 22.16 -1.54
C LEU A 41 -4.75 21.90 -1.96
N SER A 42 -5.25 22.66 -2.94
CA SER A 42 -6.51 22.32 -3.58
C SER A 42 -6.34 21.08 -4.48
N PRO A 43 -7.42 20.35 -4.81
CA PRO A 43 -7.35 19.22 -5.74
C PRO A 43 -6.72 19.59 -7.09
N GLU A 44 -7.05 20.75 -7.63
CA GLU A 44 -6.50 21.25 -8.90
C GLU A 44 -4.99 21.53 -8.80
N GLN A 45 -4.52 22.02 -7.64
CA GLN A 45 -3.09 22.24 -7.40
C GLN A 45 -2.34 20.92 -7.31
N VAL A 46 -2.93 19.88 -6.69
CA VAL A 46 -2.33 18.54 -6.66
C VAL A 46 -2.28 17.93 -8.06
N ALA A 47 -3.37 18.05 -8.84
CA ALA A 47 -3.40 17.59 -10.23
C ALA A 47 -2.34 18.30 -11.09
N ALA A 48 -2.23 19.61 -10.99
CA ALA A 48 -1.21 20.39 -11.69
C ALA A 48 0.21 19.97 -11.27
N ARG A 49 0.44 19.77 -9.98
CA ARG A 49 1.75 19.33 -9.47
C ARG A 49 2.14 17.95 -9.98
N CYS A 50 1.20 17.00 -10.03
CA CYS A 50 1.44 15.68 -10.63
C CYS A 50 1.81 15.83 -12.13
N ALA A 51 1.04 16.63 -12.88
CA ALA A 51 1.29 16.86 -14.30
C ALA A 51 2.67 17.51 -14.56
N ASP A 52 3.07 18.50 -13.76
CA ASP A 52 4.38 19.15 -13.84
C ASP A 52 5.54 18.16 -13.61
N LEU A 53 5.31 17.13 -12.79
CA LEU A 53 6.27 16.06 -12.49
C LEU A 53 6.17 14.88 -13.48
N GLY A 54 5.26 14.91 -14.45
CA GLY A 54 5.01 13.82 -15.39
C GLY A 54 4.34 12.60 -14.78
N LEU A 55 3.66 12.76 -13.63
CA LEU A 55 2.91 11.70 -12.95
C LEU A 55 1.44 11.75 -13.30
N THR A 56 0.80 10.60 -13.48
CA THR A 56 -0.66 10.47 -13.50
C THR A 56 -1.18 10.10 -12.11
N ILE A 57 -2.42 10.51 -11.79
CA ILE A 57 -3.13 9.97 -10.62
C ILE A 57 -3.97 8.81 -11.14
N ASP A 58 -3.51 7.56 -10.87
CA ASP A 58 -4.12 6.35 -11.43
C ASP A 58 -5.27 5.81 -10.56
N LEU A 59 -5.28 6.15 -9.26
CA LEU A 59 -6.31 5.73 -8.32
C LEU A 59 -6.43 6.74 -7.17
N TYR A 60 -7.67 7.04 -6.76
CA TYR A 60 -7.95 7.75 -5.51
C TYR A 60 -8.38 6.76 -4.43
N GLN A 61 -7.82 6.83 -3.22
CA GLN A 61 -8.04 5.83 -2.18
C GLN A 61 -7.95 6.38 -0.76
N PRO A 62 -8.59 5.67 0.21
CA PRO A 62 -9.61 4.62 0.09
C PRO A 62 -11.02 5.17 0.29
N PHE A 63 -12.03 4.47 -0.25
CA PHE A 63 -13.41 4.63 0.17
C PHE A 63 -13.85 3.39 0.96
N ARG A 64 -14.25 3.55 2.20
CA ARG A 64 -14.49 2.47 3.16
C ARG A 64 -15.93 2.42 3.62
N ASP A 65 -16.32 1.22 4.11
CA ASP A 65 -17.58 0.99 4.84
C ASP A 65 -18.81 1.40 4.00
N PHE A 66 -18.92 0.81 2.78
CA PHE A 66 -19.99 1.17 1.86
C PHE A 66 -21.14 0.17 1.86
N GLU A 67 -20.88 -1.10 1.56
CA GLU A 67 -21.88 -2.14 1.29
C GLU A 67 -22.28 -2.93 2.54
N GLY A 68 -23.36 -3.75 2.41
CA GLY A 68 -23.89 -4.62 3.45
C GLY A 68 -24.53 -3.85 4.62
N VAL A 69 -25.14 -2.69 4.34
CA VAL A 69 -25.65 -1.76 5.36
C VAL A 69 -27.16 -1.55 5.23
N GLU A 70 -27.78 -1.05 6.31
CA GLU A 70 -29.20 -0.68 6.29
C GLU A 70 -29.49 0.47 5.32
N PRO A 71 -30.73 0.60 4.77
CA PRO A 71 -31.07 1.60 3.76
C PRO A 71 -30.74 3.03 4.13
N SER A 72 -30.92 3.44 5.38
CA SER A 72 -30.60 4.79 5.84
C SER A 72 -29.09 5.08 5.84
N VAL A 73 -28.27 4.06 6.13
CA VAL A 73 -26.80 4.15 6.06
C VAL A 73 -26.33 4.16 4.61
N LEU A 74 -26.95 3.35 3.75
CA LEU A 74 -26.67 3.32 2.30
C LEU A 74 -26.91 4.70 1.67
N GLU A 75 -28.03 5.35 1.99
CA GLU A 75 -28.34 6.70 1.49
C GLU A 75 -27.23 7.70 1.88
N ALA A 76 -26.76 7.63 3.12
CA ALA A 76 -25.63 8.46 3.57
C ALA A 76 -24.32 8.11 2.85
N ASN A 77 -24.08 6.83 2.59
CA ASN A 77 -22.90 6.35 1.87
C ASN A 77 -22.90 6.79 0.40
N LEU A 78 -24.04 6.76 -0.26
CA LEU A 78 -24.18 7.30 -1.63
C LEU A 78 -23.90 8.80 -1.70
N ARG A 79 -24.38 9.59 -0.73
CA ARG A 79 -24.02 11.01 -0.63
C ARG A 79 -22.52 11.24 -0.36
N ARG A 80 -21.87 10.33 0.39
CA ARG A 80 -20.40 10.36 0.57
C ARG A 80 -19.67 10.05 -0.73
N ALA A 81 -20.14 9.05 -1.48
CA ALA A 81 -19.60 8.68 -2.78
C ALA A 81 -19.67 9.84 -3.77
N GLU A 82 -20.82 10.47 -3.90
CA GLU A 82 -21.02 11.62 -4.80
C GLU A 82 -20.02 12.75 -4.53
N ARG A 83 -19.82 13.13 -3.26
CA ARG A 83 -18.82 14.15 -2.90
C ARG A 83 -17.39 13.74 -3.23
N LYS A 84 -17.08 12.44 -3.13
CA LYS A 84 -15.75 11.93 -3.54
C LYS A 84 -15.60 11.98 -5.06
N PHE A 85 -16.64 11.65 -5.80
CA PHE A 85 -16.61 11.72 -7.27
C PHE A 85 -16.46 13.16 -7.77
N ASP A 86 -17.15 14.14 -7.15
CA ASP A 86 -16.94 15.56 -7.42
C ASP A 86 -15.48 16.00 -7.15
N LEU A 87 -14.89 15.50 -6.05
CA LEU A 87 -13.49 15.76 -5.72
C LEU A 87 -12.54 15.12 -6.76
N MET A 88 -12.84 13.91 -7.20
CA MET A 88 -12.05 13.19 -8.21
C MET A 88 -12.09 13.87 -9.57
N GLN A 89 -13.20 14.45 -9.97
CA GLN A 89 -13.29 15.26 -11.19
C GLN A 89 -12.33 16.47 -11.15
N ARG A 90 -12.22 17.11 -9.99
CA ARG A 90 -11.28 18.23 -9.78
C ARG A 90 -9.82 17.80 -9.75
N LEU A 91 -9.54 16.55 -9.36
CA LEU A 91 -8.22 15.92 -9.41
C LEU A 91 -7.87 15.38 -10.81
N GLY A 92 -8.85 15.22 -11.68
CA GLY A 92 -8.66 14.58 -12.99
C GLY A 92 -8.39 13.08 -12.89
N VAL A 93 -8.91 12.40 -11.84
CA VAL A 93 -8.78 10.95 -11.64
C VAL A 93 -10.15 10.27 -11.85
N ASP A 94 -10.15 9.16 -12.58
CA ASP A 94 -11.36 8.44 -12.96
C ASP A 94 -11.57 7.12 -12.20
N ARG A 95 -10.68 6.76 -11.27
CA ARG A 95 -10.75 5.47 -10.57
C ARG A 95 -10.66 5.64 -9.07
N ILE A 96 -11.51 4.90 -8.34
CA ILE A 96 -11.57 4.91 -6.87
C ILE A 96 -11.45 3.51 -6.29
N LEU A 97 -10.63 3.34 -5.25
CA LEU A 97 -10.60 2.13 -4.44
C LEU A 97 -11.75 2.11 -3.46
N VAL A 98 -12.60 1.10 -3.55
CA VAL A 98 -13.66 0.82 -2.59
C VAL A 98 -13.33 -0.47 -1.86
N CYS A 99 -12.97 -0.34 -0.58
CA CYS A 99 -12.64 -1.48 0.26
C CYS A 99 -13.91 -2.14 0.79
N SER A 100 -13.92 -3.47 0.86
CA SER A 100 -15.00 -4.23 1.50
C SER A 100 -15.24 -3.76 2.93
N ASN A 101 -16.50 -3.77 3.34
CA ASN A 101 -16.93 -3.19 4.61
C ASN A 101 -16.40 -3.99 5.81
N VAL A 102 -15.82 -3.27 6.77
CA VAL A 102 -15.27 -3.84 8.02
C VAL A 102 -16.11 -3.46 9.23
N GLY A 103 -16.46 -2.16 9.34
CA GLY A 103 -16.95 -1.58 10.59
C GLY A 103 -18.47 -1.43 10.66
N THR A 104 -19.14 -1.19 9.55
CA THR A 104 -20.56 -0.77 9.55
C THR A 104 -21.51 -1.79 8.91
N ALA A 105 -21.01 -2.85 8.26
CA ALA A 105 -21.86 -3.88 7.66
C ALA A 105 -22.68 -4.62 8.72
N THR A 106 -24.00 -4.70 8.49
CA THR A 106 -24.96 -5.39 9.35
C THR A 106 -25.72 -6.49 8.60
N ILE A 107 -25.68 -6.47 7.28
CA ILE A 107 -26.40 -7.41 6.41
C ILE A 107 -25.38 -8.39 5.78
N PRO A 108 -25.45 -9.70 6.14
CA PRO A 108 -24.43 -10.67 5.73
C PRO A 108 -24.70 -11.35 4.38
N TYR A 109 -25.70 -10.89 3.64
CA TYR A 109 -26.15 -11.54 2.40
C TYR A 109 -25.53 -10.86 1.18
N ASP A 110 -25.04 -11.66 0.25
CA ASP A 110 -24.39 -11.20 -0.99
C ASP A 110 -25.33 -10.34 -1.84
N GLU A 111 -26.65 -10.67 -1.85
CA GLU A 111 -27.65 -9.89 -2.57
C GLU A 111 -27.66 -8.42 -2.16
N ALA A 112 -27.49 -8.14 -0.87
CA ALA A 112 -27.42 -6.75 -0.40
C ALA A 112 -26.14 -6.05 -0.88
N ALA A 113 -25.01 -6.74 -0.92
CA ALA A 113 -23.77 -6.19 -1.46
C ALA A 113 -23.89 -5.95 -2.98
N VAL A 114 -24.49 -6.89 -3.71
CA VAL A 114 -24.76 -6.77 -5.16
C VAL A 114 -25.64 -5.56 -5.46
N ASP A 115 -26.78 -5.45 -4.79
CA ASP A 115 -27.72 -4.33 -4.99
C ASP A 115 -27.06 -2.97 -4.68
N GLN A 116 -26.34 -2.90 -3.56
CA GLN A 116 -25.74 -1.65 -3.09
C GLN A 116 -24.55 -1.22 -3.93
N LEU A 117 -23.67 -2.17 -4.33
CA LEU A 117 -22.57 -1.89 -5.26
C LEU A 117 -23.10 -1.58 -6.68
N GLY A 118 -24.21 -2.14 -7.08
CA GLY A 118 -24.92 -1.77 -8.32
C GLY A 118 -25.33 -0.30 -8.32
N LEU A 119 -25.95 0.18 -7.23
CA LEU A 119 -26.30 1.60 -7.07
C LEU A 119 -25.05 2.52 -7.05
N LEU A 120 -23.97 2.05 -6.45
CA LEU A 120 -22.68 2.78 -6.49
C LEU A 120 -22.13 2.86 -7.91
N ALA A 121 -22.16 1.76 -8.65
CA ALA A 121 -21.67 1.69 -10.02
C ALA A 121 -22.48 2.58 -10.98
N GLU A 122 -23.82 2.62 -10.82
CA GLU A 122 -24.69 3.55 -11.55
C GLU A 122 -24.36 5.03 -11.22
N LEU A 123 -24.10 5.33 -9.93
CA LEU A 123 -23.67 6.67 -9.53
C LEU A 123 -22.29 7.01 -10.12
N ALA A 124 -21.35 6.09 -10.05
CA ALA A 124 -20.00 6.23 -10.62
C ALA A 124 -20.03 6.49 -12.14
N ALA A 125 -20.87 5.76 -12.86
CA ALA A 125 -21.06 5.95 -14.31
C ALA A 125 -21.51 7.37 -14.67
N ARG A 126 -22.40 7.98 -13.87
CA ARG A 126 -22.85 9.36 -14.09
C ARG A 126 -21.73 10.40 -13.91
N HIS A 127 -20.70 10.06 -13.14
CA HIS A 127 -19.53 10.90 -12.89
C HIS A 127 -18.31 10.47 -13.72
N GLU A 128 -18.47 9.54 -14.65
CA GLU A 128 -17.35 8.98 -15.45
C GLU A 128 -16.26 8.35 -14.58
N VAL A 129 -16.64 7.76 -13.43
CA VAL A 129 -15.75 7.11 -12.47
C VAL A 129 -15.88 5.60 -12.56
N HIS A 130 -14.76 4.89 -12.39
CA HIS A 130 -14.68 3.44 -12.28
C HIS A 130 -14.37 3.03 -10.84
N VAL A 131 -15.16 2.12 -10.31
CA VAL A 131 -14.98 1.54 -8.98
C VAL A 131 -14.07 0.31 -9.08
N ALA A 132 -13.00 0.30 -8.30
CA ALA A 132 -12.15 -0.86 -8.06
C ALA A 132 -12.51 -1.44 -6.69
N TYR A 133 -13.30 -2.51 -6.64
CA TYR A 133 -13.77 -3.12 -5.41
C TYR A 133 -12.74 -4.12 -4.88
N GLU A 134 -12.25 -3.89 -3.67
CA GLU A 134 -11.20 -4.66 -3.01
C GLU A 134 -11.74 -5.48 -1.84
N ALA A 135 -11.48 -6.77 -1.80
CA ALA A 135 -11.73 -7.61 -0.63
C ALA A 135 -10.59 -7.45 0.38
N LEU A 136 -10.78 -6.69 1.44
CA LEU A 136 -9.83 -6.63 2.56
C LEU A 136 -9.75 -8.00 3.25
N ALA A 137 -8.53 -8.48 3.55
CA ALA A 137 -8.33 -9.76 4.24
C ALA A 137 -9.01 -9.86 5.63
N TRP A 138 -9.43 -8.73 6.20
CA TRP A 138 -10.23 -8.62 7.43
C TRP A 138 -11.62 -8.05 7.20
N GLY A 139 -12.11 -8.07 5.95
CA GLY A 139 -13.48 -7.66 5.62
C GLY A 139 -14.50 -8.48 6.42
N ARG A 140 -15.59 -7.82 6.83
CA ARG A 140 -16.55 -8.45 7.75
C ARG A 140 -17.30 -9.62 7.10
N TYR A 141 -17.78 -9.45 5.89
CA TYR A 141 -18.50 -10.49 5.14
C TYR A 141 -17.80 -10.83 3.84
N VAL A 142 -17.15 -9.86 3.19
CA VAL A 142 -16.36 -10.06 1.98
C VAL A 142 -14.88 -9.88 2.33
N SER A 143 -14.11 -10.98 2.33
CA SER A 143 -12.71 -10.98 2.78
C SER A 143 -11.77 -11.79 1.88
N THR A 144 -12.25 -12.28 0.74
CA THR A 144 -11.43 -12.97 -0.27
C THR A 144 -11.75 -12.45 -1.67
N TYR A 145 -10.76 -12.46 -2.55
CA TYR A 145 -10.89 -11.87 -3.89
C TYR A 145 -11.89 -12.63 -4.78
N ASP A 146 -11.97 -13.95 -4.62
CA ASP A 146 -12.96 -14.78 -5.31
C ASP A 146 -14.39 -14.41 -4.88
N HIS A 147 -14.60 -14.04 -3.64
CA HIS A 147 -15.87 -13.54 -3.15
C HIS A 147 -16.22 -12.16 -3.73
N SER A 148 -15.26 -11.22 -3.70
CA SER A 148 -15.50 -9.90 -4.33
C SER A 148 -15.75 -10.02 -5.83
N TRP A 149 -15.07 -10.96 -6.52
CA TRP A 149 -15.32 -11.23 -7.93
C TRP A 149 -16.75 -11.73 -8.17
N ARG A 150 -17.23 -12.72 -7.41
CA ARG A 150 -18.61 -13.22 -7.55
C ARG A 150 -19.66 -12.12 -7.39
N ILE A 151 -19.42 -11.15 -6.49
CA ILE A 151 -20.31 -10.00 -6.31
C ILE A 151 -20.23 -9.07 -7.54
N VAL A 152 -19.03 -8.72 -7.98
CA VAL A 152 -18.80 -7.86 -9.15
C VAL A 152 -19.39 -8.49 -10.43
N GLU A 153 -19.23 -9.79 -10.60
CA GLU A 153 -19.81 -10.55 -11.71
C GLU A 153 -21.33 -10.49 -11.71
N GLN A 154 -21.99 -10.62 -10.53
CA GLN A 154 -23.44 -10.53 -10.40
C GLN A 154 -23.98 -9.12 -10.65
N VAL A 155 -23.24 -8.08 -10.25
CA VAL A 155 -23.60 -6.68 -10.54
C VAL A 155 -23.51 -6.40 -12.05
N ASP A 156 -22.52 -6.98 -12.72
CA ASP A 156 -22.26 -6.86 -14.17
C ASP A 156 -22.40 -5.44 -14.72
N HIS A 157 -21.77 -4.48 -14.05
CA HIS A 157 -21.80 -3.08 -14.46
C HIS A 157 -20.43 -2.64 -15.03
N PRO A 158 -20.36 -1.87 -16.15
CA PRO A 158 -19.09 -1.47 -16.78
C PRO A 158 -18.23 -0.57 -15.87
N SER A 159 -18.83 0.21 -14.98
CA SER A 159 -18.12 1.08 -14.04
C SER A 159 -17.73 0.39 -12.73
N LEU A 160 -17.82 -0.95 -12.65
CA LEU A 160 -17.41 -1.74 -11.49
C LEU A 160 -16.53 -2.91 -11.92
N GLY A 161 -15.37 -3.02 -11.28
CA GLY A 161 -14.50 -4.18 -11.38
C GLY A 161 -13.80 -4.44 -10.05
N VAL A 162 -12.91 -5.43 -10.01
CA VAL A 162 -12.16 -5.77 -8.80
C VAL A 162 -10.83 -5.03 -8.73
N CYS A 163 -10.37 -4.74 -7.51
CA CYS A 163 -8.97 -4.49 -7.21
C CYS A 163 -8.35 -5.79 -6.70
N LEU A 164 -7.25 -6.20 -7.31
CA LEU A 164 -6.47 -7.35 -6.87
C LEU A 164 -5.23 -6.87 -6.12
N ASP A 165 -5.27 -6.89 -4.78
CA ASP A 165 -4.11 -6.63 -3.93
C ASP A 165 -3.45 -7.95 -3.52
N SER A 166 -2.19 -8.11 -3.89
CA SER A 166 -1.42 -9.32 -3.59
C SER A 166 -1.32 -9.62 -2.09
N PHE A 167 -1.24 -8.60 -1.22
CA PHE A 167 -1.21 -8.82 0.22
C PHE A 167 -2.51 -9.45 0.72
N HIS A 168 -3.66 -8.88 0.35
CA HIS A 168 -4.95 -9.38 0.79
C HIS A 168 -5.22 -10.79 0.30
N ILE A 169 -4.77 -11.12 -0.90
CA ILE A 169 -4.92 -12.43 -1.50
C ILE A 169 -3.99 -13.45 -0.83
N LEU A 170 -2.69 -13.19 -0.84
CA LEU A 170 -1.67 -14.16 -0.41
C LEU A 170 -1.59 -14.34 1.11
N SER A 171 -1.99 -13.34 1.90
CA SER A 171 -2.09 -13.47 3.36
C SER A 171 -3.19 -14.44 3.81
N ARG A 172 -4.17 -14.69 2.94
CA ARG A 172 -5.27 -15.66 3.18
C ARG A 172 -4.96 -17.06 2.66
N SER A 173 -3.79 -17.25 2.05
CA SER A 173 -3.40 -18.50 1.37
C SER A 173 -4.43 -18.96 0.34
N THR A 174 -4.98 -18.03 -0.41
CA THR A 174 -6.08 -18.27 -1.34
C THR A 174 -5.56 -18.90 -2.64
N ASP A 175 -6.36 -19.74 -3.26
CA ASP A 175 -6.09 -20.26 -4.59
C ASP A 175 -6.13 -19.12 -5.61
N LEU A 176 -5.10 -19.03 -6.45
CA LEU A 176 -4.98 -18.00 -7.50
C LEU A 176 -5.68 -18.40 -8.80
N SER A 177 -6.28 -19.59 -8.89
CA SER A 177 -6.87 -20.11 -10.12
C SER A 177 -8.06 -19.25 -10.60
N VAL A 178 -8.82 -18.67 -9.69
CA VAL A 178 -9.97 -17.79 -10.00
C VAL A 178 -9.57 -16.53 -10.75
N ILE A 179 -8.29 -16.08 -10.65
CA ILE A 179 -7.83 -14.92 -11.44
C ILE A 179 -8.02 -15.16 -12.95
N ALA A 180 -7.87 -16.41 -13.43
CA ALA A 180 -8.09 -16.75 -14.83
C ALA A 180 -9.55 -16.69 -15.28
N GLU A 181 -10.49 -16.65 -14.34
CA GLU A 181 -11.93 -16.54 -14.60
C GLU A 181 -12.38 -15.05 -14.69
N ILE A 182 -11.53 -14.12 -14.24
CA ILE A 182 -11.85 -12.69 -14.23
C ILE A 182 -11.45 -12.08 -15.58
N PRO A 183 -12.40 -11.54 -16.37
CA PRO A 183 -12.06 -10.81 -17.59
C PRO A 183 -11.11 -9.64 -17.29
N GLY A 184 -10.11 -9.43 -18.13
CA GLY A 184 -9.08 -8.42 -17.89
C GLY A 184 -9.62 -6.98 -17.76
N ASP A 185 -10.73 -6.66 -18.42
CA ASP A 185 -11.45 -5.39 -18.30
C ASP A 185 -12.25 -5.25 -16.99
N LYS A 186 -12.49 -6.36 -16.28
CA LYS A 186 -13.07 -6.38 -14.93
C LYS A 186 -12.02 -6.33 -13.83
N ILE A 187 -10.73 -6.46 -14.14
CA ILE A 187 -9.65 -6.14 -13.22
C ILE A 187 -9.40 -4.62 -13.31
N SER A 188 -10.07 -3.86 -12.47
CA SER A 188 -9.97 -2.39 -12.49
C SER A 188 -8.61 -1.88 -12.03
N PHE A 189 -7.96 -2.58 -11.08
CA PHE A 189 -6.66 -2.18 -10.56
C PHE A 189 -5.89 -3.36 -9.96
N CYS A 190 -4.56 -3.26 -9.94
CA CYS A 190 -3.67 -4.27 -9.34
C CYS A 190 -2.68 -3.62 -8.38
N GLN A 191 -2.75 -4.00 -7.11
CA GLN A 191 -1.86 -3.56 -6.05
C GLN A 191 -0.90 -4.66 -5.64
N LEU A 192 0.35 -4.29 -5.39
CA LEU A 192 1.44 -5.20 -5.10
C LEU A 192 2.09 -4.85 -3.77
N ALA A 193 2.19 -5.84 -2.92
CA ALA A 193 3.03 -5.87 -1.75
C ALA A 193 3.52 -7.30 -1.50
N ASP A 194 4.75 -7.44 -1.05
CA ASP A 194 5.28 -8.66 -0.46
C ASP A 194 5.14 -8.59 1.07
N ALA A 195 5.43 -9.67 1.77
CA ALA A 195 5.48 -9.69 3.22
C ALA A 195 6.30 -10.87 3.74
N PRO A 196 6.93 -10.77 4.93
CA PRO A 196 7.53 -11.91 5.59
C PRO A 196 6.42 -12.83 6.12
N ARG A 197 6.67 -14.13 6.20
CA ARG A 197 5.73 -15.06 6.84
C ARG A 197 5.70 -14.80 8.35
N MET A 198 4.55 -14.40 8.85
CA MET A 198 4.36 -14.06 10.26
C MET A 198 3.09 -14.70 10.82
N SER A 199 3.11 -15.00 12.13
CA SER A 199 1.92 -15.42 12.88
C SER A 199 1.38 -14.21 13.65
N LEU A 200 0.73 -13.30 12.93
CA LEU A 200 0.11 -12.10 13.46
C LEU A 200 -1.35 -12.01 13.04
N ASP A 201 -2.10 -11.15 13.73
CA ASP A 201 -3.36 -10.65 13.23
C ASP A 201 -3.15 -10.01 11.85
N VAL A 202 -4.01 -10.36 10.89
CA VAL A 202 -3.82 -9.97 9.48
C VAL A 202 -3.89 -8.46 9.28
N LEU A 203 -4.67 -7.74 10.08
CA LEU A 203 -4.74 -6.26 10.03
C LEU A 203 -3.42 -5.66 10.51
N SER A 204 -2.89 -6.12 11.63
CA SER A 204 -1.59 -5.68 12.16
C SER A 204 -0.46 -6.01 11.17
N TRP A 205 -0.50 -7.21 10.58
CA TRP A 205 0.46 -7.62 9.57
C TRP A 205 0.41 -6.69 8.34
N SER A 206 -0.79 -6.42 7.83
CA SER A 206 -1.00 -5.51 6.69
C SER A 206 -0.52 -4.08 6.95
N ARG A 207 -0.71 -3.57 8.18
CA ARG A 207 -0.46 -2.15 8.48
C ARG A 207 0.99 -1.82 8.77
N HIS A 208 1.80 -2.82 9.15
CA HIS A 208 3.14 -2.56 9.69
C HIS A 208 4.25 -3.34 8.99
N TYR A 209 3.94 -4.43 8.26
CA TYR A 209 4.95 -5.39 7.82
C TYR A 209 4.89 -5.76 6.35
N ARG A 210 4.19 -4.98 5.51
CA ARG A 210 4.29 -5.16 4.07
C ARG A 210 5.70 -4.77 3.62
N LEU A 211 6.18 -5.40 2.56
CA LEU A 211 7.50 -5.20 1.97
C LEU A 211 7.36 -4.92 0.46
N PHE A 212 8.40 -4.40 -0.15
CA PHE A 212 8.44 -4.31 -1.60
C PHE A 212 8.62 -5.70 -2.23
N PRO A 213 8.20 -5.90 -3.49
CA PRO A 213 8.34 -7.16 -4.19
C PRO A 213 9.75 -7.75 -4.13
N GLY A 214 9.86 -9.03 -3.76
CA GLY A 214 11.11 -9.76 -3.63
C GLY A 214 11.82 -9.64 -2.28
N GLU A 215 11.31 -8.83 -1.35
CA GLU A 215 11.85 -8.70 0.00
C GLU A 215 11.16 -9.62 1.01
N GLY A 216 10.03 -10.19 0.64
CA GLY A 216 9.22 -11.07 1.49
C GLY A 216 9.33 -12.53 1.13
N SER A 217 8.21 -13.24 1.24
CA SER A 217 8.17 -14.70 1.13
C SER A 217 7.20 -15.21 0.07
N TRP A 218 6.56 -14.33 -0.71
CA TRP A 218 5.54 -14.72 -1.67
C TRP A 218 6.05 -14.77 -3.11
N ASP A 219 5.47 -15.67 -3.92
CA ASP A 219 5.74 -15.74 -5.36
C ASP A 219 4.87 -14.70 -6.10
N LEU A 220 5.29 -13.43 -6.05
CA LEU A 220 4.61 -12.35 -6.74
C LEU A 220 4.73 -12.47 -8.26
N ALA A 221 5.75 -13.16 -8.77
CA ALA A 221 5.88 -13.39 -10.21
C ALA A 221 4.76 -14.31 -10.73
N ASP A 222 4.34 -15.34 -9.95
CA ASP A 222 3.17 -16.16 -10.27
C ASP A 222 1.90 -15.33 -10.26
N PHE A 223 1.68 -14.54 -9.19
CA PHE A 223 0.51 -13.68 -9.06
C PHE A 223 0.38 -12.72 -10.26
N VAL A 224 1.43 -11.95 -10.56
CA VAL A 224 1.42 -10.96 -11.65
C VAL A 224 1.28 -11.65 -13.01
N SER A 225 1.92 -12.82 -13.24
CA SER A 225 1.76 -13.56 -14.48
C SER A 225 0.31 -13.91 -14.74
N ARG A 226 -0.42 -14.39 -13.73
CA ARG A 226 -1.86 -14.73 -13.84
C ARG A 226 -2.72 -13.49 -14.12
N VAL A 227 -2.44 -12.36 -13.46
CA VAL A 227 -3.16 -11.10 -13.68
C VAL A 227 -2.96 -10.60 -15.11
N VAL A 228 -1.73 -10.69 -15.63
CA VAL A 228 -1.41 -10.31 -17.03
C VAL A 228 -2.03 -11.29 -18.03
N ASP A 229 -2.01 -12.59 -17.72
CA ASP A 229 -2.60 -13.63 -18.60
C ASP A 229 -4.13 -13.55 -18.65
N ALA A 230 -4.78 -13.04 -17.59
CA ALA A 230 -6.21 -12.71 -17.58
C ALA A 230 -6.56 -11.49 -18.46
N GLY A 231 -5.56 -10.77 -18.97
CA GLY A 231 -5.74 -9.64 -19.89
C GLY A 231 -5.70 -8.26 -19.23
N TYR A 232 -5.22 -8.15 -18.00
CA TYR A 232 -5.03 -6.85 -17.35
C TYR A 232 -3.94 -6.04 -18.06
N THR A 233 -4.24 -4.77 -18.35
CA THR A 233 -3.35 -3.84 -19.05
C THR A 233 -3.05 -2.55 -18.27
N GLY A 234 -3.63 -2.40 -17.10
CA GLY A 234 -3.41 -1.25 -16.21
C GLY A 234 -2.01 -1.20 -15.59
N PRO A 235 -1.74 -0.23 -14.71
CA PRO A 235 -0.47 -0.11 -14.03
C PRO A 235 -0.29 -1.23 -12.99
N LEU A 236 0.95 -1.65 -12.78
CA LEU A 236 1.35 -2.39 -11.60
C LEU A 236 1.70 -1.37 -10.51
N SER A 237 0.95 -1.36 -9.42
CA SER A 237 1.07 -0.35 -8.39
C SER A 237 1.53 -0.94 -7.06
N LEU A 238 2.49 -0.30 -6.41
CA LEU A 238 2.94 -0.71 -5.08
C LEU A 238 2.07 -0.08 -3.99
N GLU A 239 1.49 -0.91 -3.11
CA GLU A 239 0.80 -0.46 -1.91
C GLU A 239 1.39 -1.10 -0.66
N VAL A 240 2.40 -0.45 -0.08
CA VAL A 240 3.19 -0.99 1.03
C VAL A 240 3.03 -0.15 2.28
N PHE A 241 2.38 -0.72 3.30
CA PHE A 241 2.31 -0.15 4.63
C PHE A 241 3.43 -0.74 5.49
N ASN A 242 4.43 0.08 5.80
CA ASN A 242 5.57 -0.31 6.61
C ASN A 242 6.05 0.85 7.47
N ASP A 243 6.23 0.64 8.76
CA ASP A 243 6.59 1.71 9.68
C ASP A 243 7.99 2.26 9.41
N VAL A 244 8.93 1.41 8.98
CA VAL A 244 10.31 1.83 8.66
C VAL A 244 10.31 2.72 7.41
N PHE A 245 9.55 2.35 6.37
CA PHE A 245 9.50 3.14 5.13
C PHE A 245 8.85 4.51 5.34
N ARG A 246 7.89 4.60 6.27
CA ARG A 246 7.23 5.86 6.64
C ARG A 246 8.11 6.84 7.41
N GLU A 247 9.23 6.38 7.95
CA GLU A 247 10.21 7.19 8.68
C GLU A 247 11.53 7.34 7.92
N SER A 248 11.69 6.63 6.80
CA SER A 248 12.90 6.63 5.98
C SER A 248 12.92 7.84 5.04
N ASP A 249 14.09 8.14 4.47
CA ASP A 249 14.23 9.16 3.42
C ASP A 249 13.33 8.83 2.21
N PRO A 250 12.46 9.76 1.78
CA PRO A 250 11.50 9.49 0.72
C PRO A 250 12.14 9.13 -0.63
N SER A 251 13.27 9.74 -0.96
CA SER A 251 13.96 9.48 -2.22
C SER A 251 14.59 8.09 -2.24
N ALA A 252 15.20 7.69 -1.12
CA ALA A 252 15.78 6.36 -0.97
C ALA A 252 14.69 5.28 -1.06
N THR A 253 13.57 5.47 -0.36
CA THR A 253 12.42 4.56 -0.39
C THR A 253 11.81 4.44 -1.77
N ALA A 254 11.59 5.56 -2.48
CA ALA A 254 11.03 5.55 -3.83
C ALA A 254 11.95 4.84 -4.83
N VAL A 255 13.27 5.04 -4.75
CA VAL A 255 14.25 4.34 -5.60
C VAL A 255 14.26 2.84 -5.32
N ASP A 256 14.18 2.43 -4.07
CA ASP A 256 14.15 1.02 -3.69
C ASP A 256 12.85 0.34 -4.17
N ALA A 257 11.72 0.99 -3.95
CA ALA A 257 10.42 0.59 -4.47
C ALA A 257 10.44 0.41 -6.00
N ARG A 258 11.03 1.35 -6.75
CA ARG A 258 11.12 1.24 -8.21
C ARG A 258 12.00 0.10 -8.66
N ARG A 259 13.13 -0.13 -7.98
CA ARG A 259 14.03 -1.27 -8.27
C ARG A 259 13.36 -2.61 -8.04
N SER A 260 12.60 -2.74 -6.95
CA SER A 260 11.88 -3.98 -6.64
C SER A 260 10.83 -4.31 -7.70
N LEU A 261 10.13 -3.29 -8.21
CA LEU A 261 9.15 -3.47 -9.28
C LEU A 261 9.81 -3.87 -10.61
N VAL A 262 10.96 -3.28 -10.96
CA VAL A 262 11.73 -3.69 -12.16
C VAL A 262 12.19 -5.15 -12.04
N ALA A 263 12.69 -5.55 -10.87
CA ALA A 263 13.10 -6.92 -10.64
C ALA A 263 11.92 -7.91 -10.75
N LEU A 264 10.74 -7.51 -10.28
CA LEU A 264 9.52 -8.31 -10.43
C LEU A 264 9.11 -8.41 -11.91
N GLU A 265 9.14 -7.32 -12.68
CA GLU A 265 8.83 -7.33 -14.12
C GLU A 265 9.77 -8.27 -14.89
N ASP A 266 11.06 -8.27 -14.55
CA ASP A 266 12.04 -9.21 -15.12
C ASP A 266 11.70 -10.66 -14.76
N ALA A 267 11.36 -10.96 -13.50
CA ALA A 267 10.97 -12.28 -13.06
C ALA A 267 9.69 -12.79 -13.75
N VAL A 268 8.68 -11.92 -13.93
CA VAL A 268 7.47 -12.22 -14.68
C VAL A 268 7.78 -12.53 -16.14
N SER A 269 8.65 -11.75 -16.77
CA SER A 269 9.07 -11.94 -18.16
C SER A 269 9.77 -13.27 -18.35
N LEU A 270 10.68 -13.64 -17.44
CA LEU A 270 11.38 -14.93 -17.46
C LEU A 270 10.39 -16.09 -17.30
N ARG A 271 9.46 -15.99 -16.34
CA ARG A 271 8.47 -17.04 -16.08
C ARG A 271 7.55 -17.27 -17.29
N ARG A 272 7.11 -16.22 -17.96
CA ARG A 272 6.22 -16.33 -19.13
C ARG A 272 6.92 -16.86 -20.38
N ASN A 273 8.24 -16.64 -20.50
CA ASN A 273 9.04 -17.11 -21.63
C ASN A 273 9.55 -18.55 -21.43
N ASP A 274 9.69 -19.03 -20.20
CA ASP A 274 10.09 -20.41 -19.86
C ASP A 274 9.17 -20.98 -18.76
N PRO A 275 8.02 -21.58 -19.13
CA PRO A 275 7.11 -22.19 -18.17
C PRO A 275 7.73 -23.32 -17.34
N ALA A 276 8.85 -23.93 -17.80
CA ALA A 276 9.57 -24.95 -17.04
C ALA A 276 10.42 -24.35 -15.89
N ALA A 277 10.77 -23.06 -15.96
CA ALA A 277 11.40 -22.32 -14.86
C ALA A 277 10.41 -21.99 -13.73
N ALA A 278 9.15 -22.30 -13.90
CA ALA A 278 8.04 -22.05 -12.95
C ALA A 278 7.97 -23.07 -11.79
N ASP A 279 9.05 -23.78 -11.45
CA ASP A 279 9.10 -24.63 -10.26
C ASP A 279 9.16 -23.74 -9.01
N PRO A 280 8.13 -23.77 -8.13
CA PRO A 280 8.14 -23.00 -6.88
C PRO A 280 9.24 -23.42 -5.90
N LYS A 281 10.02 -24.45 -6.22
CA LYS A 281 11.22 -24.86 -5.48
C LYS A 281 12.54 -24.28 -6.00
N ALA A 282 12.53 -23.59 -7.15
CA ALA A 282 13.68 -22.81 -7.59
C ALA A 282 13.80 -21.57 -6.70
N GLY A 283 14.47 -21.77 -5.57
CA GLY A 283 14.58 -20.80 -4.51
C GLY A 283 15.03 -19.42 -4.96
N VAL A 284 14.62 -18.44 -4.17
CA VAL A 284 15.22 -17.13 -3.95
C VAL A 284 16.29 -16.80 -4.99
N ILE A 285 15.94 -15.99 -5.98
CA ILE A 285 16.95 -15.41 -6.87
C ILE A 285 17.90 -14.60 -5.97
N PRO A 286 19.18 -15.02 -5.82
CA PRO A 286 20.10 -14.24 -5.01
C PRO A 286 20.22 -12.87 -5.67
N PHE A 287 19.98 -11.81 -4.92
CA PHE A 287 20.29 -10.45 -5.35
C PHE A 287 21.64 -10.45 -6.07
N PRO A 288 21.77 -9.80 -7.24
CA PRO A 288 23.05 -9.70 -7.90
C PRO A 288 24.05 -9.12 -6.91
N ARG A 289 25.05 -9.92 -6.52
CA ARG A 289 26.13 -9.44 -5.66
C ARG A 289 26.66 -8.18 -6.33
N ARG A 290 26.74 -7.08 -5.56
CA ARG A 290 27.42 -5.87 -6.01
C ARG A 290 28.68 -6.30 -6.75
N SER A 291 28.77 -6.03 -8.05
CA SER A 291 30.00 -6.19 -8.77
C SER A 291 31.02 -5.24 -8.12
N THR A 292 31.95 -5.79 -7.39
CA THR A 292 33.13 -5.04 -6.99
C THR A 292 33.84 -4.65 -8.26
N ARG A 293 33.74 -3.38 -8.68
CA ARG A 293 34.59 -2.86 -9.75
C ARG A 293 36.03 -3.12 -9.35
N PRO A 294 36.84 -3.80 -10.15
CA PRO A 294 38.26 -3.84 -9.91
C PRO A 294 38.83 -2.46 -10.24
N GLY A 295 39.39 -1.80 -9.24
CA GLY A 295 40.22 -0.63 -9.42
C GLY A 295 39.62 0.70 -8.94
N SER A 296 39.63 0.90 -7.64
CA SER A 296 39.96 2.20 -7.05
C SER A 296 41.00 1.94 -5.98
N ALA A 297 42.20 2.49 -6.22
CA ALA A 297 43.32 2.44 -5.29
C ALA A 297 42.86 3.01 -3.96
N SER A 298 43.05 2.25 -2.89
CA SER A 298 42.94 2.73 -1.52
C SER A 298 44.03 3.79 -1.27
N SER A 299 43.64 5.06 -1.16
CA SER A 299 44.48 6.05 -0.55
C SER A 299 44.55 5.74 0.94
N ASN A 300 45.71 5.24 1.35
CA ASN A 300 46.10 5.13 2.75
C ASN A 300 46.04 6.51 3.40
N PHE A 301 45.08 6.75 4.25
CA PHE A 301 45.15 7.84 5.21
C PHE A 301 45.95 7.33 6.42
N ASP A 302 47.26 7.66 6.45
CA ASP A 302 48.11 7.54 7.62
C ASP A 302 47.52 8.42 8.75
N ARG A 303 47.08 7.80 9.81
CA ARG A 303 46.83 8.48 11.09
C ARG A 303 48.13 8.56 11.86
N PRO A 304 48.57 9.75 12.27
CA PRO A 304 49.73 9.86 13.18
C PRO A 304 49.33 9.31 14.56
N SER A 305 50.12 8.38 15.04
CA SER A 305 50.07 7.85 16.39
C SER A 305 50.60 8.89 17.39
N THR A 306 49.75 9.49 18.22
CA THR A 306 50.16 10.13 19.44
C THR A 306 49.80 9.26 20.63
N ARG A 307 50.80 8.50 21.11
CA ARG A 307 50.80 7.97 22.46
C ARG A 307 50.89 9.15 23.46
N ARG A 308 49.90 9.28 24.31
CA ARG A 308 50.06 9.90 25.62
C ARG A 308 49.56 8.96 26.70
N SER A 309 50.52 8.42 27.41
CA SER A 309 50.36 7.79 28.70
C SER A 309 49.96 8.85 29.73
N ASN A 310 48.84 8.66 30.42
CA ASN A 310 48.68 9.27 31.76
C ASN A 310 48.04 8.23 32.67
N ARG A 311 48.93 7.75 33.57
CA ARG A 311 48.54 7.08 34.82
C ARG A 311 47.89 8.11 35.72
N CYS A 312 46.76 7.81 36.28
CA CYS A 312 46.32 8.42 37.54
C CYS A 312 45.83 7.31 38.47
N SER A 313 46.51 7.25 39.60
CA SER A 313 46.21 6.42 40.76
C SER A 313 45.02 6.98 41.54
N PRO A 314 44.33 6.15 42.36
CA PRO A 314 43.16 6.56 43.11
C PRO A 314 43.57 7.28 44.43
N ARG A 315 42.81 8.29 44.78
CA ARG A 315 42.75 8.82 46.16
C ARG A 315 41.35 8.61 46.75
N SER A 316 41.36 7.95 47.88
CA SER A 316 40.32 7.93 48.89
C SER A 316 40.15 9.27 49.57
N ASP A 317 38.91 9.65 49.91
CA ASP A 317 38.45 10.10 51.24
C ASP A 317 37.00 10.61 51.12
N SER A 318 36.09 9.96 51.79
CA SER A 318 35.39 10.29 53.04
C SER A 318 34.62 11.62 53.07
N GLY A 319 33.30 11.50 53.30
CA GLY A 319 32.62 12.45 54.15
C GLY A 319 31.24 12.90 53.79
N SER A 320 30.23 12.34 54.41
CA SER A 320 29.16 13.02 55.15
C SER A 320 27.92 13.57 54.46
N SER A 321 26.82 12.96 54.89
CA SER A 321 25.50 13.54 55.31
C SER A 321 24.51 14.04 54.29
N ALA A 322 23.45 13.30 54.16
CA ALA A 322 22.03 13.60 54.47
C ALA A 322 21.44 14.93 53.89
N ASP A 323 20.44 14.80 53.02
CA ASP A 323 19.09 15.28 53.38
C ASP A 323 18.03 14.71 52.45
N THR A 324 17.05 14.13 53.10
CA THR A 324 15.82 13.54 52.55
C THR A 324 14.82 14.65 52.29
N VAL A 325 14.27 14.74 51.09
CA VAL A 325 12.95 15.37 50.87
C VAL A 325 12.08 14.47 50.00
N ALA A 326 11.20 13.80 50.66
CA ALA A 326 10.04 13.10 50.08
C ALA A 326 9.02 14.16 49.59
N ARG A 327 8.60 14.04 48.32
CA ARG A 327 7.34 14.64 47.87
C ARG A 327 6.40 13.56 47.40
N THR A 328 5.39 13.34 48.22
CA THR A 328 4.17 12.59 47.96
C THR A 328 3.38 13.26 46.83
N CYS A 329 3.05 12.50 45.80
CA CYS A 329 1.98 12.86 44.87
C CYS A 329 0.74 12.02 45.23
N THR A 330 -0.26 12.70 45.71
CA THR A 330 -1.61 12.20 45.97
C THR A 330 -2.39 12.09 44.67
N SER A 331 -2.94 10.93 44.45
CA SER A 331 -3.96 10.64 43.44
C SER A 331 -5.33 11.14 43.90
N GLY A 332 -6.05 11.88 43.03
CA GLY A 332 -7.46 12.18 43.21
C GLY A 332 -8.21 11.87 41.91
N PRO A 333 -9.39 11.22 41.96
CA PRO A 333 -10.18 10.89 40.78
C PRO A 333 -11.07 12.06 40.37
N SER A 334 -11.16 12.34 39.06
CA SER A 334 -12.14 13.24 38.51
C SER A 334 -13.19 12.47 37.69
N ALA A 335 -14.43 12.70 38.05
CA ALA A 335 -15.66 12.15 37.52
C ALA A 335 -15.99 12.74 36.13
N MET A 336 -16.63 11.91 35.30
CA MET A 336 -17.39 12.35 34.11
C MET A 336 -18.64 13.12 34.52
N PRO A 337 -19.14 14.03 33.68
CA PRO A 337 -20.55 14.29 33.57
C PRO A 337 -21.11 13.92 32.19
N ASP A 338 -22.38 13.62 32.19
CA ASP A 338 -23.41 13.20 31.24
C ASP A 338 -23.26 13.57 29.77
#